data_9d68c84ca4c95f53f13965071924b48a
#
_entry.id   9d68c84ca4c95f53f13965071924b48a
#
_cell.length_a   1.000
_cell.length_b   1.000
_cell.length_c   1.000
_cell.angle_alpha   90.00
_cell.angle_beta   90.00
_cell.angle_gamma   90.00
#
_symmetry.space_group_name_H-M   'P 1'
#
loop_
_entity.id
_entity.type
_entity.pdbx_description
1 polymer ?
#
loop_
_entity_poly.entity_id
_entity_poly.type
_entity_poly.pdbx_seq_one_letter_code
_entity_poly.pdbx_strand_id
1 'polypeptide(L)'
;YHFDGYMAETVFLDGTATDASSFGEFKEDSDIWVPKDVSDLTFGTNGFWIDGRDSSAFGDDEAGSNDYTTSGLAAHDFCLDSPTNNFAVMNPLLTKDSDFEYSEGNLKIDFNSNTAWTNGMGASMSMSSGKWYWEVYWTTGTHYTMFGILPTELLHTCADSGSSGLYTLGNFFQARSGGSTYDFYKQVSTDTTPSGDFAQGDYLQFALDMDNKKFWWGKNNTWFSSGNPSAGSNEMIGSADLPSDGYTPVFLGYSSGGDSVVQVNFGQDSTFAGVVSAGGNSDGSGIGNFKYA
;
A
#
# COMPACT_ATOMS: atom_id res chain seq x y z
N TYR A 1 22.74 -13.52 9.43
CA TYR A 1 21.46 -13.16 8.78
C TYR A 1 20.55 -12.59 9.84
N HIS A 2 19.82 -11.53 9.54
CA HIS A 2 18.81 -10.93 10.37
C HIS A 2 17.44 -11.16 9.72
N PHE A 3 16.37 -11.21 10.50
CA PHE A 3 15.02 -11.16 9.97
C PHE A 3 14.75 -9.74 9.45
N ASP A 4 14.22 -9.64 8.27
CA ASP A 4 13.80 -8.38 7.64
C ASP A 4 12.31 -8.50 7.30
N GLY A 5 11.46 -7.82 8.06
CA GLY A 5 10.01 -7.91 7.92
C GLY A 5 9.28 -7.48 9.20
N TYR A 6 7.98 -7.68 9.18
CA TYR A 6 7.12 -7.39 10.30
C TYR A 6 6.84 -8.64 11.13
N MET A 7 6.67 -8.46 12.42
CA MET A 7 6.35 -9.53 13.37
C MET A 7 5.20 -9.10 14.27
N ALA A 8 4.32 -10.04 14.60
CA ALA A 8 3.27 -9.89 15.61
C ALA A 8 3.10 -11.18 16.36
N GLU A 9 2.58 -11.11 17.58
CA GLU A 9 2.24 -12.28 18.40
C GLU A 9 3.41 -13.29 18.54
N THR A 10 4.56 -12.79 18.97
CA THR A 10 5.75 -13.65 19.17
C THR A 10 5.70 -14.27 20.55
N VAL A 11 5.58 -15.60 20.62
CA VAL A 11 5.43 -16.36 21.86
C VAL A 11 6.57 -17.35 22.01
N PHE A 12 7.15 -17.37 23.19
CA PHE A 12 8.11 -18.42 23.62
C PHE A 12 7.66 -19.05 24.94
N LEU A 13 7.50 -20.36 24.96
CA LEU A 13 7.16 -21.12 26.16
C LEU A 13 8.39 -21.85 26.71
N ASP A 14 8.79 -21.55 27.94
CA ASP A 14 9.89 -22.21 28.62
C ASP A 14 9.40 -23.46 29.33
N GLY A 15 9.90 -24.62 28.94
CA GLY A 15 9.62 -25.90 29.52
C GLY A 15 8.32 -26.59 29.11
N THR A 16 7.57 -25.99 28.18
CA THR A 16 6.31 -26.57 27.69
C THR A 16 6.32 -26.62 26.15
N ALA A 17 6.02 -27.76 25.56
CA ALA A 17 5.75 -27.91 24.15
C ALA A 17 4.24 -28.06 23.94
N THR A 18 3.69 -27.31 23.00
CA THR A 18 2.27 -27.33 22.66
C THR A 18 2.04 -27.24 21.16
N ASP A 19 0.82 -27.55 20.72
CA ASP A 19 0.44 -27.53 19.30
C ASP A 19 0.12 -26.11 18.82
N ALA A 20 0.15 -25.91 17.51
CA ALA A 20 -0.17 -24.64 16.86
C ALA A 20 -1.58 -24.11 17.23
N SER A 21 -2.53 -25.02 17.51
CA SER A 21 -3.89 -24.66 17.94
C SER A 21 -3.96 -23.95 19.30
N SER A 22 -2.86 -23.93 20.06
CA SER A 22 -2.76 -23.12 21.28
C SER A 22 -2.49 -21.64 21.00
N PHE A 23 -1.99 -21.31 19.80
CA PHE A 23 -1.59 -19.96 19.40
C PHE A 23 -2.54 -19.32 18.40
N GLY A 24 -3.35 -20.10 17.73
CA GLY A 24 -4.28 -19.60 16.74
C GLY A 24 -5.38 -20.59 16.39
N GLU A 25 -6.31 -20.13 15.60
CA GLU A 25 -7.45 -20.91 15.10
C GLU A 25 -7.88 -20.46 13.73
N PHE A 26 -8.60 -21.32 13.02
CA PHE A 26 -9.28 -20.93 11.79
C PHE A 26 -10.63 -20.30 12.12
N LYS A 27 -10.92 -19.13 11.55
CA LYS A 27 -12.26 -18.54 11.61
C LYS A 27 -13.26 -19.38 10.83
N GLU A 28 -14.41 -19.69 11.45
CA GLU A 28 -15.47 -20.53 10.86
C GLU A 28 -16.05 -19.94 9.56
N ASP A 29 -16.05 -18.61 9.41
CA ASP A 29 -16.67 -17.89 8.29
C ASP A 29 -15.73 -17.69 7.09
N SER A 30 -14.42 -17.80 7.26
CA SER A 30 -13.43 -17.43 6.24
C SER A 30 -12.31 -18.45 6.04
N ASP A 31 -12.20 -19.47 6.88
CA ASP A 31 -11.06 -20.40 6.93
C ASP A 31 -9.67 -19.70 7.04
N ILE A 32 -9.65 -18.45 7.50
CA ILE A 32 -8.41 -17.71 7.72
C ILE A 32 -7.87 -18.06 9.11
N TRP A 33 -6.59 -18.42 9.17
CA TRP A 33 -5.88 -18.59 10.42
C TRP A 33 -5.68 -17.24 11.10
N VAL A 34 -6.10 -17.14 12.37
CA VAL A 34 -5.98 -15.93 13.19
C VAL A 34 -5.36 -16.26 14.55
N PRO A 35 -4.61 -15.33 15.17
CA PRO A 35 -4.09 -15.48 16.50
C PRO A 35 -5.21 -15.66 17.53
N LYS A 36 -4.93 -16.45 18.56
CA LYS A 36 -5.75 -16.57 19.78
C LYS A 36 -5.14 -15.75 20.89
N ASP A 37 -5.98 -15.41 21.86
CA ASP A 37 -5.50 -14.96 23.17
C ASP A 37 -4.68 -16.07 23.80
N VAL A 38 -3.43 -15.77 24.13
CA VAL A 38 -2.48 -16.71 24.73
C VAL A 38 -2.20 -16.41 26.21
N SER A 39 -2.90 -15.45 26.79
CA SER A 39 -2.72 -15.02 28.19
C SER A 39 -2.86 -16.15 29.22
N ASP A 40 -3.64 -17.18 28.90
CA ASP A 40 -3.85 -18.36 29.77
C ASP A 40 -2.75 -19.42 29.66
N LEU A 41 -1.75 -19.24 28.78
CA LEU A 41 -0.65 -20.19 28.62
C LEU A 41 0.35 -20.09 29.79
N THR A 42 1.00 -21.20 30.10
CA THR A 42 2.09 -21.23 31.09
C THR A 42 3.41 -20.93 30.39
N PHE A 43 3.92 -19.72 30.54
CA PHE A 43 5.12 -19.26 29.85
C PHE A 43 6.43 -19.78 30.45
N GLY A 44 6.43 -20.10 31.73
CA GLY A 44 7.64 -20.51 32.47
C GLY A 44 8.53 -19.31 32.85
N THR A 45 9.73 -19.59 33.37
CA THR A 45 10.58 -18.55 33.98
C THR A 45 11.22 -17.64 32.89
N ASN A 46 11.57 -18.19 31.73
CA ASN A 46 12.23 -17.47 30.64
C ASN A 46 11.31 -17.32 29.42
N GLY A 47 10.03 -17.70 29.55
CA GLY A 47 9.05 -17.51 28.50
C GLY A 47 8.66 -16.05 28.35
N PHE A 48 8.14 -15.67 27.20
CA PHE A 48 7.67 -14.32 26.92
C PHE A 48 6.55 -14.30 25.87
N TRP A 49 5.80 -13.23 25.87
CA TRP A 49 4.82 -12.92 24.83
C TRP A 49 4.94 -11.44 24.43
N ILE A 50 5.41 -11.21 23.21
CA ILE A 50 5.49 -9.88 22.62
C ILE A 50 4.38 -9.79 21.58
N ASP A 51 3.35 -8.99 21.86
CA ASP A 51 2.17 -8.88 21.00
C ASP A 51 2.31 -7.80 19.91
N GLY A 52 3.16 -6.79 20.13
CA GLY A 52 3.41 -5.70 19.20
C GLY A 52 2.28 -4.67 19.09
N ARG A 53 1.33 -4.64 20.05
CA ARG A 53 0.16 -3.74 20.03
C ARG A 53 0.46 -2.32 20.48
N ASP A 54 1.45 -2.14 21.34
CA ASP A 54 1.82 -0.82 21.85
C ASP A 54 3.03 -0.26 21.11
N SER A 55 2.79 0.77 20.28
CA SER A 55 3.83 1.46 19.53
C SER A 55 4.83 2.24 20.40
N SER A 56 4.60 2.35 21.70
CA SER A 56 5.52 2.95 22.68
C SER A 56 6.34 1.91 23.45
N ALA A 57 6.03 0.63 23.30
CA ALA A 57 6.56 -0.45 24.13
C ALA A 57 6.79 -1.76 23.34
N PHE A 58 7.44 -1.69 22.21
CA PHE A 58 7.64 -2.83 21.28
C PHE A 58 8.30 -4.07 21.88
N GLY A 59 9.01 -3.93 22.97
CA GLY A 59 9.75 -5.03 23.61
C GLY A 59 9.12 -5.56 24.87
N ASP A 60 7.95 -5.08 25.26
CA ASP A 60 7.29 -5.48 26.50
C ASP A 60 6.82 -6.93 26.43
N ASP A 61 7.03 -7.64 27.52
CA ASP A 61 6.57 -9.02 27.73
C ASP A 61 5.21 -9.01 28.42
N GLU A 62 4.15 -9.21 27.66
CA GLU A 62 2.76 -9.28 28.15
C GLU A 62 2.49 -10.46 29.11
N ALA A 63 3.39 -11.46 29.12
CA ALA A 63 3.26 -12.63 29.97
C ALA A 63 3.97 -12.49 31.33
N GLY A 64 4.91 -11.54 31.45
CA GLY A 64 5.73 -11.44 32.65
C GLY A 64 6.58 -10.18 32.72
N SER A 65 7.88 -10.35 32.81
CA SER A 65 8.86 -9.27 32.91
C SER A 65 10.16 -9.58 32.17
N ASN A 66 10.09 -10.41 31.16
CA ASN A 66 11.23 -10.72 30.29
C ASN A 66 11.29 -9.74 29.10
N ASP A 67 11.18 -8.45 29.40
CA ASP A 67 11.16 -7.38 28.41
C ASP A 67 12.45 -7.31 27.59
N TYR A 68 12.31 -6.98 26.33
CA TYR A 68 13.42 -6.74 25.43
C TYR A 68 13.72 -5.25 25.29
N THR A 69 14.98 -4.87 25.42
CA THR A 69 15.42 -3.52 25.11
C THR A 69 15.44 -3.32 23.60
N THR A 70 14.59 -2.45 23.09
CA THR A 70 14.54 -2.11 21.68
C THR A 70 15.67 -1.14 21.30
N SER A 71 16.13 -1.22 20.06
CA SER A 71 17.15 -0.32 19.52
C SER A 71 16.84 0.00 18.06
N GLY A 72 16.72 1.28 17.75
CA GLY A 72 16.44 1.77 16.40
C GLY A 72 14.97 1.70 15.98
N LEU A 73 14.07 1.21 16.83
CA LEU A 73 12.64 1.23 16.56
C LEU A 73 12.01 2.57 16.95
N ALA A 74 11.05 3.02 16.17
CA ALA A 74 10.29 4.25 16.36
C ALA A 74 8.80 3.98 16.04
N ALA A 75 7.92 4.93 16.38
CA ALA A 75 6.47 4.74 16.21
C ALA A 75 6.04 4.43 14.76
N HIS A 76 6.82 4.83 13.76
CA HIS A 76 6.53 4.51 12.35
C HIS A 76 6.89 3.07 11.95
N ASP A 77 7.64 2.34 12.78
CA ASP A 77 7.87 0.90 12.60
C ASP A 77 6.66 0.06 13.03
N PHE A 78 5.68 0.71 13.67
CA PHE A 78 4.41 0.09 14.02
C PHE A 78 3.47 0.07 12.82
N CYS A 79 3.07 -1.13 12.40
CA CYS A 79 2.16 -1.35 11.29
C CYS A 79 0.80 -1.82 11.79
N LEU A 80 -0.28 -1.23 11.29
CA LEU A 80 -1.66 -1.61 11.64
C LEU A 80 -2.10 -2.93 10.97
N ASP A 81 -1.30 -3.45 10.04
CA ASP A 81 -1.59 -4.71 9.35
C ASP A 81 -1.47 -5.89 10.32
N SER A 82 -2.47 -6.74 10.32
CA SER A 82 -2.55 -7.92 11.19
C SER A 82 -3.35 -9.03 10.52
N PRO A 83 -3.31 -10.27 11.01
CA PRO A 83 -4.13 -11.36 10.46
C PRO A 83 -5.63 -11.08 10.44
N THR A 84 -6.11 -10.17 11.28
CA THR A 84 -7.53 -9.80 11.35
C THR A 84 -7.87 -8.49 10.66
N ASN A 85 -6.84 -7.73 10.24
CA ASN A 85 -6.98 -6.43 9.59
C ASN A 85 -5.86 -6.28 8.56
N ASN A 86 -6.12 -6.72 7.33
CA ASN A 86 -5.14 -6.72 6.26
C ASN A 86 -5.28 -5.49 5.37
N PHE A 87 -4.19 -4.79 5.18
CA PHE A 87 -4.05 -3.76 4.16
C PHE A 87 -3.34 -4.29 2.92
N ALA A 88 -3.53 -3.65 1.79
CA ALA A 88 -2.75 -3.96 0.59
C ALA A 88 -1.28 -3.54 0.78
N VAL A 89 -0.40 -4.25 0.11
CA VAL A 89 1.00 -3.88 -0.09
C VAL A 89 1.34 -4.04 -1.57
N MET A 90 2.45 -3.50 -2.04
CA MET A 90 2.91 -3.80 -3.39
C MET A 90 3.44 -5.24 -3.44
N ASN A 91 3.14 -5.95 -4.53
CA ASN A 91 3.47 -7.36 -4.66
C ASN A 91 4.71 -7.56 -5.54
N PRO A 92 5.88 -7.91 -4.95
CA PRO A 92 7.11 -8.12 -5.72
C PRO A 92 7.02 -9.26 -6.75
N LEU A 93 6.04 -10.15 -6.62
CA LEU A 93 5.83 -11.25 -7.57
C LEU A 93 5.06 -10.82 -8.82
N LEU A 94 4.44 -9.63 -8.80
CA LEU A 94 3.74 -9.03 -9.94
C LEU A 94 4.61 -8.00 -10.68
N THR A 95 5.90 -8.19 -10.67
CA THR A 95 6.84 -7.43 -11.50
C THR A 95 7.87 -8.37 -12.09
N LYS A 96 8.37 -8.05 -13.27
CA LYS A 96 9.47 -8.79 -13.90
C LYS A 96 10.80 -8.11 -13.71
N ASP A 97 10.79 -6.86 -13.30
CA ASP A 97 11.98 -6.02 -13.36
C ASP A 97 12.78 -6.10 -12.06
N SER A 98 14.08 -6.40 -12.22
CA SER A 98 15.06 -6.28 -11.13
C SER A 98 15.42 -4.83 -10.81
N ASP A 99 14.87 -3.87 -11.56
CA ASP A 99 15.11 -2.44 -11.37
C ASP A 99 14.16 -1.82 -10.32
N PHE A 100 13.30 -2.64 -9.71
CA PHE A 100 12.44 -2.21 -8.60
C PHE A 100 12.95 -2.82 -7.29
N GLU A 101 13.30 -1.96 -6.36
CA GLU A 101 13.63 -2.34 -5.00
C GLU A 101 12.46 -2.02 -4.06
N TYR A 102 12.13 -2.97 -3.20
CA TYR A 102 11.05 -2.86 -2.23
C TYR A 102 11.61 -2.81 -0.83
N SER A 103 11.06 -1.93 0.00
CA SER A 103 11.38 -1.83 1.43
C SER A 103 10.16 -1.36 2.21
N GLU A 104 10.27 -1.18 3.52
CA GLU A 104 9.18 -0.76 4.41
C GLU A 104 7.93 -1.64 4.22
N GLY A 105 8.09 -2.96 4.31
CA GLY A 105 6.99 -3.90 4.11
C GLY A 105 6.36 -3.87 2.72
N ASN A 106 7.14 -3.58 1.68
CA ASN A 106 6.68 -3.40 0.30
C ASN A 106 5.77 -2.17 0.11
N LEU A 107 5.92 -1.16 0.96
CA LEU A 107 5.23 0.12 0.83
C LEU A 107 6.10 1.21 0.22
N LYS A 108 7.42 1.03 0.24
CA LYS A 108 8.37 1.91 -0.44
C LYS A 108 8.95 1.21 -1.65
N ILE A 109 8.91 1.91 -2.78
CA ILE A 109 9.39 1.43 -4.07
C ILE A 109 10.45 2.39 -4.57
N ASP A 110 11.62 1.84 -4.88
CA ASP A 110 12.69 2.54 -5.57
C ASP A 110 12.75 2.06 -7.02
N PHE A 111 12.60 2.99 -7.94
CA PHE A 111 12.62 2.75 -9.37
C PHE A 111 14.03 3.06 -9.90
N ASN A 112 14.86 2.06 -10.04
CA ASN A 112 16.20 2.19 -10.56
C ASN A 112 16.21 2.12 -12.10
N SER A 113 16.51 3.22 -12.76
CA SER A 113 16.85 3.35 -14.19
C SER A 113 16.16 2.42 -15.22
N ASN A 114 14.87 2.52 -15.37
CA ASN A 114 14.12 1.81 -16.40
C ASN A 114 13.86 2.71 -17.63
N THR A 115 14.03 2.18 -18.84
CA THR A 115 13.91 2.94 -20.09
C THR A 115 12.60 2.72 -20.84
N ALA A 116 11.63 1.99 -20.26
CA ALA A 116 10.37 1.68 -20.94
C ALA A 116 9.18 1.62 -19.99
N TRP A 117 8.01 2.11 -20.44
CA TRP A 117 6.71 1.94 -19.78
C TRP A 117 6.17 0.49 -19.85
N THR A 118 7.04 -0.48 -19.90
CA THR A 118 6.70 -1.88 -20.06
C THR A 118 6.63 -2.63 -18.73
N ASN A 119 7.14 -2.01 -17.68
CA ASN A 119 7.28 -2.65 -16.39
C ASN A 119 6.34 -2.00 -15.39
N GLY A 120 5.43 -2.82 -14.87
CA GLY A 120 4.49 -2.44 -13.84
C GLY A 120 4.68 -3.27 -12.58
N MET A 121 4.12 -2.78 -11.50
CA MET A 121 3.98 -3.52 -10.26
C MET A 121 2.55 -3.38 -9.75
N GLY A 122 1.93 -4.49 -9.41
CA GLY A 122 0.58 -4.52 -8.86
C GLY A 122 0.59 -4.59 -7.34
N ALA A 123 -0.46 -4.06 -6.72
CA ALA A 123 -0.72 -4.28 -5.31
C ALA A 123 -1.20 -5.71 -5.03
N SER A 124 -1.20 -6.11 -3.77
CA SER A 124 -1.57 -7.46 -3.33
C SER A 124 -3.09 -7.71 -3.29
N MET A 125 -3.91 -6.65 -3.33
CA MET A 125 -5.36 -6.75 -3.24
C MET A 125 -6.06 -6.15 -4.46
N SER A 126 -7.16 -6.80 -4.85
CA SER A 126 -8.06 -6.36 -5.92
C SER A 126 -9.37 -5.84 -5.34
N MET A 127 -9.91 -4.84 -6.00
CA MET A 127 -11.14 -4.15 -5.61
C MET A 127 -12.25 -4.48 -6.61
N SER A 128 -13.28 -5.25 -6.19
CA SER A 128 -14.41 -5.64 -7.04
C SER A 128 -15.74 -5.01 -6.63
N SER A 129 -15.83 -4.46 -5.42
CA SER A 129 -17.01 -3.77 -4.90
C SER A 129 -16.59 -2.78 -3.83
N GLY A 130 -17.51 -1.92 -3.38
CA GLY A 130 -17.26 -0.97 -2.30
C GLY A 130 -16.47 0.26 -2.72
N LYS A 131 -16.06 1.03 -1.72
CA LYS A 131 -15.33 2.29 -1.86
C LYS A 131 -13.95 2.17 -1.27
N TRP A 132 -12.95 2.62 -2.00
CA TRP A 132 -11.54 2.44 -1.69
C TRP A 132 -10.79 3.76 -1.78
N TYR A 133 -9.80 3.92 -0.91
CA TYR A 133 -8.94 5.09 -0.88
C TYR A 133 -7.51 4.67 -0.58
N TRP A 134 -6.53 5.31 -1.24
CA TRP A 134 -5.11 5.16 -0.95
C TRP A 134 -4.34 6.41 -1.35
N GLU A 135 -3.13 6.51 -0.83
CA GLU A 135 -2.24 7.65 -1.05
C GLU A 135 -0.88 7.21 -1.54
N VAL A 136 -0.23 8.05 -2.32
CA VAL A 136 1.16 7.90 -2.74
C VAL A 136 1.91 9.18 -2.42
N TYR A 137 3.05 9.05 -1.74
CA TYR A 137 3.97 10.14 -1.46
C TYR A 137 5.20 10.02 -2.37
N TRP A 138 5.56 11.10 -3.06
CA TRP A 138 6.77 11.14 -3.87
C TRP A 138 7.96 11.59 -3.02
N THR A 139 8.80 10.65 -2.63
CA THR A 139 9.92 10.93 -1.73
C THR A 139 11.08 11.61 -2.44
N THR A 140 11.52 11.06 -3.58
CA THR A 140 12.60 11.63 -4.40
C THR A 140 12.41 11.29 -5.86
N GLY A 141 13.09 11.97 -6.74
CA GLY A 141 13.19 11.64 -8.16
C GLY A 141 12.85 12.79 -9.09
N THR A 142 13.29 12.64 -10.34
CA THR A 142 13.12 13.64 -11.39
C THR A 142 12.41 13.06 -12.62
N HIS A 143 11.93 11.83 -12.55
CA HIS A 143 11.49 11.08 -13.73
C HIS A 143 10.00 10.77 -13.73
N TYR A 144 9.53 10.17 -14.82
CA TYR A 144 8.12 9.88 -15.03
C TYR A 144 7.70 8.64 -14.27
N THR A 145 6.59 8.73 -13.57
CA THR A 145 5.96 7.58 -12.92
C THR A 145 4.46 7.63 -13.17
N MET A 146 3.85 6.51 -13.47
CA MET A 146 2.41 6.41 -13.59
C MET A 146 1.82 5.67 -12.40
N PHE A 147 0.73 6.20 -11.90
CA PHE A 147 -0.03 5.62 -10.79
C PHE A 147 -1.47 5.44 -11.23
N GLY A 148 -2.04 4.30 -10.96
CA GLY A 148 -3.44 4.08 -11.33
C GLY A 148 -3.95 2.71 -10.98
N ILE A 149 -4.87 2.24 -11.78
CA ILE A 149 -5.52 0.94 -11.65
C ILE A 149 -5.51 0.19 -12.97
N LEU A 150 -5.27 -1.11 -12.88
CA LEU A 150 -5.34 -2.05 -13.99
C LEU A 150 -6.47 -3.04 -13.74
N PRO A 151 -7.23 -3.47 -14.76
CA PRO A 151 -8.13 -4.61 -14.64
C PRO A 151 -7.42 -5.82 -14.01
N THR A 152 -8.02 -6.43 -13.01
CA THR A 152 -7.38 -7.50 -12.24
C THR A 152 -6.99 -8.70 -13.11
N GLU A 153 -7.79 -9.00 -14.11
CA GLU A 153 -7.52 -10.06 -15.10
C GLU A 153 -6.26 -9.81 -15.94
N LEU A 154 -5.81 -8.55 -16.01
CA LEU A 154 -4.62 -8.14 -16.78
C LEU A 154 -3.35 -7.98 -15.92
N LEU A 155 -3.40 -8.26 -14.61
CA LEU A 155 -2.24 -8.10 -13.71
C LEU A 155 -1.01 -8.91 -14.15
N HIS A 156 -1.22 -10.07 -14.79
CA HIS A 156 -0.13 -10.87 -15.34
C HIS A 156 0.75 -10.09 -16.33
N THR A 157 0.18 -9.07 -16.98
CA THR A 157 0.93 -8.22 -17.93
C THR A 157 1.99 -7.35 -17.25
N CYS A 158 1.89 -7.11 -15.95
CA CYS A 158 2.94 -6.42 -15.18
C CYS A 158 4.24 -7.25 -15.13
N ALA A 159 4.13 -8.57 -15.18
CA ALA A 159 5.25 -9.50 -15.15
C ALA A 159 5.73 -9.93 -16.55
N ASP A 160 5.04 -9.55 -17.62
CA ASP A 160 5.38 -9.95 -18.99
C ASP A 160 6.33 -8.94 -19.64
N SER A 161 7.52 -9.42 -20.04
CA SER A 161 8.47 -8.60 -20.81
C SER A 161 7.97 -8.38 -22.24
N GLY A 162 7.73 -7.13 -22.58
CA GLY A 162 7.43 -6.74 -23.96
C GLY A 162 6.02 -6.20 -24.20
N SER A 163 5.21 -6.07 -23.16
CA SER A 163 3.94 -5.34 -23.26
C SER A 163 4.21 -3.83 -23.30
N SER A 164 4.66 -3.34 -24.45
CA SER A 164 4.71 -1.91 -24.66
C SER A 164 3.29 -1.34 -24.55
N GLY A 165 3.06 -0.42 -23.61
CA GLY A 165 1.78 0.26 -23.48
C GLY A 165 0.85 -0.26 -22.39
N LEU A 166 1.38 -0.80 -21.27
CA LEU A 166 0.56 -1.13 -20.08
C LEU A 166 -0.38 0.01 -19.68
N TYR A 167 0.07 1.27 -19.83
CA TYR A 167 -0.74 2.45 -19.55
C TYR A 167 -2.01 2.56 -20.43
N THR A 168 -2.07 1.86 -21.57
CA THR A 168 -3.27 1.84 -22.42
C THR A 168 -4.29 0.79 -22.00
N LEU A 169 -3.92 -0.11 -21.07
CA LEU A 169 -4.78 -1.20 -20.61
C LEU A 169 -5.56 -0.84 -19.35
N GLY A 170 -5.21 0.25 -18.69
CA GLY A 170 -5.80 0.69 -17.43
C GLY A 170 -6.05 2.19 -17.38
N ASN A 171 -6.33 2.69 -16.19
CA ASN A 171 -6.55 4.10 -15.93
C ASN A 171 -5.38 4.65 -15.09
N PHE A 172 -4.57 5.52 -15.66
CA PHE A 172 -3.33 6.00 -15.06
C PHE A 172 -3.21 7.51 -15.05
N PHE A 173 -2.64 8.01 -13.98
CA PHE A 173 -2.11 9.36 -13.85
C PHE A 173 -0.60 9.32 -14.07
N GLN A 174 -0.09 10.07 -15.02
CA GLN A 174 1.34 10.23 -15.23
C GLN A 174 1.87 11.43 -14.47
N ALA A 175 2.69 11.17 -13.46
CA ALA A 175 3.43 12.20 -12.75
C ALA A 175 4.73 12.52 -13.47
N ARG A 176 5.07 13.81 -13.52
CA ARG A 176 6.23 14.33 -14.27
C ARG A 176 6.94 15.39 -13.44
N SER A 177 8.18 15.14 -13.04
CA SER A 177 8.99 16.18 -12.39
C SER A 177 9.47 17.20 -13.41
N GLY A 178 9.26 18.49 -13.12
CA GLY A 178 9.70 19.59 -13.99
C GLY A 178 8.89 19.78 -15.27
N GLY A 179 7.74 19.13 -15.38
CA GLY A 179 6.78 19.30 -16.46
C GLY A 179 5.63 20.22 -16.05
N SER A 180 5.07 20.95 -17.02
CA SER A 180 3.90 21.83 -16.80
C SER A 180 2.56 21.12 -17.05
N THR A 181 2.56 19.80 -17.30
CA THR A 181 1.35 19.04 -17.65
C THR A 181 1.41 17.65 -17.06
N TYR A 182 0.27 17.18 -16.56
CA TYR A 182 0.03 15.77 -16.27
C TYR A 182 -0.69 15.15 -17.46
N ASP A 183 -0.41 13.87 -17.73
CA ASP A 183 -1.19 13.11 -18.68
C ASP A 183 -2.09 12.14 -17.91
N PHE A 184 -3.37 12.09 -18.26
CA PHE A 184 -4.28 11.07 -17.79
C PHE A 184 -4.50 10.06 -18.90
N TYR A 185 -4.26 8.81 -18.61
CA TYR A 185 -4.54 7.71 -19.51
C TYR A 185 -5.80 7.00 -19.03
N LYS A 186 -6.77 6.90 -19.91
CA LYS A 186 -8.00 6.13 -19.68
C LYS A 186 -7.91 4.85 -20.50
N GLN A 187 -8.47 3.79 -19.97
CA GLN A 187 -8.46 2.47 -20.61
C GLN A 187 -8.97 2.52 -22.07
N VAL A 188 -9.81 3.46 -22.43
CA VAL A 188 -10.44 3.59 -23.75
C VAL A 188 -10.00 4.85 -24.50
N SER A 189 -9.45 5.85 -23.82
CA SER A 189 -9.08 7.14 -24.43
C SER A 189 -7.92 7.80 -23.70
N THR A 190 -7.21 8.71 -24.39
CA THR A 190 -6.20 9.56 -23.77
C THR A 190 -6.80 10.94 -23.51
N ASP A 191 -6.63 11.46 -22.31
CA ASP A 191 -7.06 12.82 -21.96
C ASP A 191 -5.86 13.60 -21.41
N THR A 192 -5.60 14.77 -21.95
CA THR A 192 -4.43 15.60 -21.63
C THR A 192 -4.84 16.87 -20.89
N THR A 193 -5.48 16.75 -19.75
CA THR A 193 -5.71 17.88 -18.82
C THR A 193 -5.97 17.37 -17.43
N PRO A 194 -5.46 17.94 -16.39
CA PRO A 194 -5.16 19.35 -16.10
C PRO A 194 -3.66 19.69 -16.05
N SER A 195 -3.36 20.97 -16.12
CA SER A 195 -2.02 21.51 -15.97
C SER A 195 -1.61 21.66 -14.50
N GLY A 196 -0.38 21.34 -14.19
CA GLY A 196 0.20 21.55 -12.85
C GLY A 196 1.45 20.70 -12.67
N ASP A 197 2.37 21.11 -11.79
CA ASP A 197 3.56 20.34 -11.45
C ASP A 197 3.25 19.30 -10.40
N PHE A 198 3.80 18.09 -10.56
CA PHE A 198 3.95 17.12 -9.51
C PHE A 198 5.42 17.05 -9.13
N ALA A 199 5.73 17.29 -7.89
CA ALA A 199 7.10 17.45 -7.43
C ALA A 199 7.39 16.53 -6.24
N GLN A 200 8.66 16.35 -5.97
CA GLN A 200 9.10 15.73 -4.71
C GLN A 200 8.42 16.42 -3.51
N GLY A 201 7.88 15.63 -2.61
CA GLY A 201 7.13 16.09 -1.45
C GLY A 201 5.62 16.20 -1.67
N ASP A 202 5.14 15.99 -2.88
CA ASP A 202 3.71 15.95 -3.15
C ASP A 202 3.07 14.59 -2.82
N TYR A 203 1.78 14.65 -2.49
CA TYR A 203 0.93 13.49 -2.28
C TYR A 203 -0.05 13.35 -3.42
N LEU A 204 -0.18 12.16 -3.97
CA LEU A 204 -1.30 11.76 -4.81
C LEU A 204 -2.34 11.03 -3.98
N GLN A 205 -3.59 11.32 -4.27
CA GLN A 205 -4.75 10.72 -3.62
C GLN A 205 -5.60 10.03 -4.68
N PHE A 206 -6.10 8.86 -4.35
CA PHE A 206 -6.93 8.03 -5.20
C PHE A 206 -8.17 7.61 -4.45
N ALA A 207 -9.33 7.79 -5.07
CA ALA A 207 -10.60 7.30 -4.56
C ALA A 207 -11.33 6.52 -5.66
N LEU A 208 -11.73 5.29 -5.37
CA LEU A 208 -12.42 4.41 -6.28
C LEU A 208 -13.74 3.95 -5.67
N ASP A 209 -14.83 4.18 -6.37
CA ASP A 209 -16.17 3.64 -6.06
C ASP A 209 -16.50 2.57 -7.10
N MET A 210 -16.31 1.30 -6.72
CA MET A 210 -16.58 0.17 -7.61
C MET A 210 -18.06 -0.10 -7.79
N ASP A 211 -18.89 0.27 -6.84
CA ASP A 211 -20.33 0.05 -6.91
C ASP A 211 -20.99 0.97 -7.95
N ASN A 212 -20.47 2.19 -8.09
CA ASN A 212 -20.92 3.18 -9.06
C ASN A 212 -19.97 3.37 -10.24
N LYS A 213 -18.86 2.62 -10.30
CA LYS A 213 -17.84 2.70 -11.36
C LYS A 213 -17.33 4.13 -11.56
N LYS A 214 -16.75 4.70 -10.51
CA LYS A 214 -16.21 6.06 -10.50
C LYS A 214 -14.83 6.11 -9.89
N PHE A 215 -13.92 6.87 -10.50
CA PHE A 215 -12.57 7.01 -10.02
C PHE A 215 -12.11 8.47 -10.05
N TRP A 216 -11.43 8.90 -8.98
CA TRP A 216 -10.91 10.26 -8.80
C TRP A 216 -9.43 10.22 -8.46
N TRP A 217 -8.73 11.25 -8.92
CA TRP A 217 -7.37 11.57 -8.49
C TRP A 217 -7.35 12.93 -7.81
N GLY A 218 -6.46 13.08 -6.85
CA GLY A 218 -6.21 14.33 -6.17
C GLY A 218 -4.73 14.54 -5.91
N LYS A 219 -4.37 15.77 -5.57
CA LYS A 219 -3.03 16.17 -5.18
C LYS A 219 -3.11 17.08 -3.96
N ASN A 220 -2.34 16.77 -2.91
CA ASN A 220 -2.21 17.60 -1.72
C ASN A 220 -3.56 18.08 -1.18
N ASN A 221 -4.48 17.14 -0.94
CA ASN A 221 -5.85 17.39 -0.48
C ASN A 221 -6.76 18.18 -1.44
N THR A 222 -6.43 18.20 -2.71
CA THR A 222 -7.25 18.86 -3.73
C THR A 222 -7.57 17.88 -4.85
N TRP A 223 -8.85 17.56 -5.02
CA TRP A 223 -9.30 16.69 -6.08
C TRP A 223 -9.29 17.41 -7.43
N PHE A 224 -8.77 16.75 -8.46
CA PHE A 224 -8.77 17.29 -9.82
C PHE A 224 -10.20 17.45 -10.35
N SER A 225 -10.37 18.39 -11.31
CA SER A 225 -11.67 18.67 -11.95
C SER A 225 -12.81 19.01 -10.98
N SER A 226 -12.48 19.57 -9.81
CA SER A 226 -13.46 19.81 -8.73
C SER A 226 -14.15 18.53 -8.25
N GLY A 227 -13.46 17.40 -8.31
CA GLY A 227 -13.94 16.10 -7.87
C GLY A 227 -14.41 16.12 -6.41
N ASN A 228 -15.42 15.32 -6.13
CA ASN A 228 -15.91 15.13 -4.77
C ASN A 228 -16.27 13.65 -4.56
N PRO A 229 -15.31 12.82 -4.16
CA PRO A 229 -15.55 11.38 -3.94
C PRO A 229 -16.60 11.10 -2.88
N SER A 230 -16.66 11.89 -1.80
CA SER A 230 -17.65 11.68 -0.73
C SER A 230 -19.08 11.93 -1.21
N ALA A 231 -19.29 12.87 -2.13
CA ALA A 231 -20.57 13.11 -2.77
C ALA A 231 -20.78 12.26 -4.04
N GLY A 232 -19.78 11.51 -4.49
CA GLY A 232 -19.82 10.71 -5.70
C GLY A 232 -19.99 11.54 -6.98
N SER A 233 -19.43 12.75 -7.03
CA SER A 233 -19.61 13.68 -8.14
C SER A 233 -18.27 14.15 -8.75
N ASN A 234 -18.35 14.58 -10.02
CA ASN A 234 -17.21 15.07 -10.80
C ASN A 234 -16.04 14.08 -10.83
N GLU A 235 -16.36 12.82 -11.08
CA GLU A 235 -15.36 11.77 -11.31
C GLU A 235 -14.53 12.09 -12.55
N MET A 236 -13.25 11.73 -12.53
CA MET A 236 -12.38 11.83 -13.69
C MET A 236 -12.55 10.64 -14.63
N ILE A 237 -12.84 9.49 -14.07
CA ILE A 237 -13.12 8.26 -14.80
C ILE A 237 -14.50 7.78 -14.40
N GLY A 238 -15.35 7.55 -15.38
CA GLY A 238 -16.70 7.02 -15.20
C GLY A 238 -16.83 5.57 -15.68
N SER A 239 -18.04 5.05 -15.64
CA SER A 239 -18.33 3.64 -15.96
C SER A 239 -17.91 3.19 -17.35
N ALA A 240 -17.85 4.10 -18.32
CA ALA A 240 -17.42 3.78 -19.69
C ALA A 240 -15.93 3.36 -19.76
N ASP A 241 -15.11 3.93 -18.88
CA ASP A 241 -13.67 3.66 -18.79
C ASP A 241 -13.33 2.69 -17.62
N LEU A 242 -14.34 2.12 -16.96
CA LEU A 242 -14.23 1.11 -15.89
C LEU A 242 -15.08 -0.13 -16.20
N PRO A 243 -14.89 -0.78 -17.36
CA PRO A 243 -15.72 -1.91 -17.78
C PRO A 243 -15.49 -3.21 -16.99
N SER A 244 -14.31 -3.38 -16.37
CA SER A 244 -13.94 -4.62 -15.67
C SER A 244 -14.61 -4.76 -14.31
N ASP A 245 -14.80 -6.01 -13.87
CA ASP A 245 -15.45 -6.32 -12.60
C ASP A 245 -14.50 -6.12 -11.40
N GLY A 246 -13.20 -6.07 -11.63
CA GLY A 246 -12.20 -5.83 -10.59
C GLY A 246 -11.03 -5.01 -11.09
N TYR A 247 -10.47 -4.17 -10.20
CA TYR A 247 -9.27 -3.38 -10.46
C TYR A 247 -8.28 -3.54 -9.31
N THR A 248 -7.01 -3.44 -9.65
CA THR A 248 -5.90 -3.46 -8.69
C THR A 248 -5.06 -2.21 -8.87
N PRO A 249 -4.59 -1.55 -7.79
CA PRO A 249 -3.62 -0.48 -7.88
C PRO A 249 -2.34 -0.97 -8.56
N VAL A 250 -1.87 -0.20 -9.53
CA VAL A 250 -0.65 -0.53 -10.30
C VAL A 250 0.18 0.73 -10.47
N PHE A 251 1.49 0.57 -10.38
CA PHE A 251 2.47 1.61 -10.62
C PHE A 251 3.33 1.21 -11.81
N LEU A 252 3.66 2.19 -12.65
CA LEU A 252 4.56 2.04 -13.78
C LEU A 252 5.69 3.03 -13.62
N GLY A 253 6.93 2.56 -13.71
CA GLY A 253 8.12 3.40 -13.67
C GLY A 253 8.71 3.61 -15.05
N TYR A 254 9.16 4.83 -15.31
CA TYR A 254 10.01 5.15 -16.45
C TYR A 254 11.11 6.11 -15.99
N SER A 255 12.32 5.64 -15.98
CA SER A 255 13.48 6.46 -15.62
C SER A 255 14.52 6.43 -16.73
N SER A 256 14.77 7.56 -17.32
CA SER A 256 15.82 7.71 -18.35
C SER A 256 17.18 8.13 -17.77
N GLY A 257 17.51 7.71 -16.54
CA GLY A 257 18.83 7.97 -15.94
C GLY A 257 18.81 8.59 -14.54
N GLY A 258 17.87 8.23 -13.70
CA GLY A 258 17.86 8.60 -12.29
C GLY A 258 16.82 7.80 -11.51
N ASP A 259 17.02 7.68 -10.21
CA ASP A 259 16.14 6.94 -9.33
C ASP A 259 14.92 7.78 -8.98
N SER A 260 13.78 7.14 -8.84
CA SER A 260 12.57 7.73 -8.27
C SER A 260 12.06 6.85 -7.13
N VAL A 261 11.84 7.45 -5.97
CA VAL A 261 11.34 6.75 -4.79
C VAL A 261 9.96 7.25 -4.46
N VAL A 262 9.04 6.32 -4.34
CA VAL A 262 7.67 6.58 -3.89
C VAL A 262 7.34 5.70 -2.71
N GLN A 263 6.43 6.18 -1.88
CA GLN A 263 5.86 5.40 -0.79
C GLN A 263 4.35 5.39 -0.93
N VAL A 264 3.74 4.23 -0.67
CA VAL A 264 2.29 4.06 -0.76
C VAL A 264 1.71 3.81 0.63
N ASN A 265 0.53 4.37 0.88
CA ASN A 265 -0.26 4.11 2.06
C ASN A 265 -1.64 3.61 1.64
N PHE A 266 -1.96 2.37 1.96
CA PHE A 266 -3.28 1.77 1.78
C PHE A 266 -4.13 1.84 3.05
N GLY A 267 -3.65 2.54 4.10
CA GLY A 267 -4.29 2.71 5.38
C GLY A 267 -3.44 2.29 6.58
N GLN A 268 -2.27 1.67 6.37
CA GLN A 268 -1.45 1.16 7.47
C GLN A 268 -0.51 2.21 8.08
N ASP A 269 -0.07 3.21 7.30
CA ASP A 269 0.88 4.21 7.80
C ASP A 269 0.79 5.56 7.08
N SER A 270 0.24 6.57 7.73
CA SER A 270 0.17 7.94 7.20
C SER A 270 1.47 8.75 7.36
N THR A 271 2.48 8.17 8.00
CA THR A 271 3.80 8.81 8.15
C THR A 271 4.74 8.49 7.00
N PHE A 272 4.39 7.52 6.17
CA PHE A 272 5.24 7.02 5.08
C PHE A 272 6.64 6.65 5.61
N ALA A 273 6.68 5.68 6.54
CA ALA A 273 7.87 5.24 7.25
C ALA A 273 8.62 6.39 7.98
N GLY A 274 7.86 7.27 8.62
CA GLY A 274 8.41 8.38 9.39
C GLY A 274 8.99 9.53 8.55
N VAL A 275 8.84 9.51 7.23
CA VAL A 275 9.33 10.59 6.34
C VAL A 275 8.55 11.88 6.56
N VAL A 276 7.27 11.76 6.89
CA VAL A 276 6.38 12.90 7.15
C VAL A 276 5.62 12.72 8.46
N SER A 277 5.05 13.81 8.98
CA SER A 277 4.18 13.72 10.16
C SER A 277 2.86 13.04 9.82
N ALA A 278 2.32 12.27 10.75
CA ALA A 278 1.04 11.59 10.61
C ALA A 278 -0.10 12.54 10.24
N GLY A 279 -1.04 12.06 9.44
CA GLY A 279 -2.22 12.81 9.04
C GLY A 279 -3.33 12.81 10.08
N GLY A 280 -3.57 11.66 10.70
CA GLY A 280 -4.61 11.48 11.72
C GLY A 280 -6.02 11.36 11.16
N ASN A 281 -6.17 11.09 9.86
CA ASN A 281 -7.47 10.79 9.23
C ASN A 281 -7.65 9.28 9.13
N SER A 282 -8.88 8.81 9.34
CA SER A 282 -9.20 7.38 9.28
C SER A 282 -10.21 7.08 8.17
N ASP A 283 -10.21 5.83 7.72
CA ASP A 283 -11.24 5.31 6.84
C ASP A 283 -12.59 5.11 7.56
N GLY A 284 -13.59 4.63 6.83
CA GLY A 284 -14.93 4.36 7.37
C GLY A 284 -14.97 3.25 8.45
N SER A 285 -13.94 2.42 8.55
CA SER A 285 -13.80 1.40 9.62
C SER A 285 -13.19 1.98 10.91
N GLY A 286 -12.55 3.14 10.82
CA GLY A 286 -11.80 3.78 11.89
C GLY A 286 -10.43 3.17 12.17
N ILE A 287 -9.98 2.21 11.35
CA ILE A 287 -8.71 1.50 11.51
C ILE A 287 -7.63 2.11 10.60
N GLY A 288 -7.99 2.40 9.34
CA GLY A 288 -7.05 3.00 8.39
C GLY A 288 -6.54 4.36 8.85
N ASN A 289 -5.28 4.66 8.58
CA ASN A 289 -4.61 5.90 8.95
C ASN A 289 -4.05 6.58 7.69
N PHE A 290 -4.57 7.76 7.36
CA PHE A 290 -4.25 8.49 6.14
C PHE A 290 -3.74 9.91 6.42
N LYS A 291 -2.98 10.44 5.47
CA LYS A 291 -2.54 11.85 5.50
C LYS A 291 -3.71 12.79 5.22
N TYR A 292 -4.53 12.42 4.25
CA TYR A 292 -5.77 13.09 3.86
C TYR A 292 -6.87 12.03 3.75
N ALA A 293 -8.10 12.32 4.07
CA ALA A 293 -9.24 11.42 3.86
C ALA A 293 -10.55 12.20 3.89
#